data_db4c1ea9d62c1d05aedf17145f5caca0
#
_entry.id   db4c1ea9d62c1d05aedf17145f5caca0
#
_cell.length_a   1.000
_cell.length_b   1.000
_cell.length_c   1.000
_cell.angle_alpha   90.00
_cell.angle_beta   90.00
_cell.angle_gamma   90.00
#
_symmetry.space_group_name_H-M   'P 1'
#
loop_
_entity.id
_entity.type
_entity.pdbx_description
1 polymer ?
#
loop_
_entity_poly.entity_id
_entity_poly.type
_entity_poly.pdbx_seq_one_letter_code
_entity_poly.pdbx_strand_id
1 'polypeptide(L)'
;MSNTGGVLVVTQEQKNWDDKQLSALKQLGLQEASAGDLGVFLHFCQRTGLDPFARQIYMIGRAGRFTIQASIDGLRLVAQRSGKYGGQTPTYWCGEDGVWVDVWLEKTPPAAAKVGIYHQDWREPLWATAKFDSYAVAYNGKLSGLWAKMPDLMIAKCAEALALRKAFPQDLSGIYSAEEMEQMEVSASPLQPVKQITKEVVQETVQVADIKIFLDEIKKANSEVELEALKPTLSEAKKALDSASLQTLIKAYKERVEQVTME
;
A
#
# COMPACT_ATOMS: atom_id res chain seq x y z
N MET A 1 -31.48 10.56 -22.09
CA MET A 1 -30.37 11.18 -22.87
C MET A 1 -29.28 10.14 -22.97
N SER A 2 -29.15 9.52 -24.14
CA SER A 2 -28.10 8.51 -24.39
C SER A 2 -26.75 9.18 -24.37
N ASN A 3 -25.99 8.84 -23.34
CA ASN A 3 -24.59 9.25 -23.20
C ASN A 3 -23.80 8.55 -24.33
N THR A 4 -23.49 9.26 -25.41
CA THR A 4 -22.48 8.83 -26.39
C THR A 4 -21.13 8.93 -25.70
N GLY A 5 -20.86 7.99 -24.78
CA GLY A 5 -19.55 7.82 -24.17
C GLY A 5 -18.51 7.64 -25.27
N GLY A 6 -17.41 8.37 -25.16
CA GLY A 6 -16.28 8.24 -26.08
C GLY A 6 -15.83 6.77 -26.15
N VAL A 7 -15.16 6.42 -27.23
CA VAL A 7 -14.71 5.04 -27.57
C VAL A 7 -13.83 4.38 -26.50
N LEU A 8 -13.36 5.13 -25.49
CA LEU A 8 -12.43 4.68 -24.45
C LEU A 8 -12.97 4.83 -23.01
N VAL A 9 -14.29 4.91 -22.83
CA VAL A 9 -14.87 5.04 -21.46
C VAL A 9 -14.75 3.74 -20.70
N VAL A 10 -14.25 3.82 -19.45
CA VAL A 10 -14.26 2.69 -18.50
C VAL A 10 -15.62 2.65 -17.81
N THR A 11 -16.33 1.53 -17.91
CA THR A 11 -17.64 1.33 -17.27
C THR A 11 -17.55 0.45 -16.03
N GLN A 12 -18.51 0.56 -15.12
CA GLN A 12 -18.55 -0.21 -13.87
C GLN A 12 -18.83 -1.71 -14.11
N GLU A 13 -19.56 -2.06 -15.17
CA GLU A 13 -19.91 -3.43 -15.52
C GLU A 13 -18.84 -4.15 -16.34
N GLN A 14 -17.83 -3.43 -16.80
CA GLN A 14 -16.76 -3.96 -17.62
C GLN A 14 -15.92 -4.96 -16.82
N LYS A 15 -15.77 -6.18 -17.33
CA LYS A 15 -14.95 -7.23 -16.68
C LYS A 15 -13.51 -7.26 -17.16
N ASN A 16 -13.28 -6.83 -18.40
CA ASN A 16 -11.96 -6.80 -19.04
C ASN A 16 -11.84 -5.54 -19.90
N TRP A 17 -10.60 -5.14 -20.19
CA TRP A 17 -10.32 -4.12 -21.19
C TRP A 17 -10.72 -4.62 -22.58
N ASP A 18 -11.38 -3.80 -23.37
CA ASP A 18 -11.63 -4.11 -24.78
C ASP A 18 -10.38 -3.86 -25.66
N ASP A 19 -10.39 -4.31 -26.92
CA ASP A 19 -9.25 -4.24 -27.82
C ASP A 19 -8.79 -2.79 -28.09
N LYS A 20 -9.75 -1.84 -28.15
CA LYS A 20 -9.44 -0.42 -28.38
C LYS A 20 -8.79 0.20 -27.14
N GLN A 21 -9.34 -0.11 -25.96
CA GLN A 21 -8.76 0.31 -24.68
C GLN A 21 -7.37 -0.29 -24.47
N LEU A 22 -7.18 -1.59 -24.76
CA LEU A 22 -5.87 -2.25 -24.70
C LEU A 22 -4.86 -1.60 -25.65
N SER A 23 -5.27 -1.28 -26.88
CA SER A 23 -4.42 -0.58 -27.83
C SER A 23 -4.00 0.80 -27.31
N ALA A 24 -4.93 1.55 -26.71
CA ALA A 24 -4.65 2.85 -26.11
C ALA A 24 -3.74 2.73 -24.87
N LEU A 25 -3.97 1.75 -23.99
CA LEU A 25 -3.13 1.50 -22.84
C LEU A 25 -1.68 1.14 -23.24
N LYS A 26 -1.50 0.38 -24.31
CA LYS A 26 -0.17 0.12 -24.88
C LYS A 26 0.53 1.41 -25.31
N GLN A 27 -0.18 2.33 -25.96
CA GLN A 27 0.38 3.64 -26.32
C GLN A 27 0.72 4.51 -25.10
N LEU A 28 0.05 4.28 -23.97
CA LEU A 28 0.37 4.92 -22.69
C LEU A 28 1.56 4.28 -21.95
N GLY A 29 2.24 3.30 -22.55
CA GLY A 29 3.44 2.69 -22.00
C GLY A 29 3.23 1.35 -21.30
N LEU A 30 2.05 0.71 -21.46
CA LEU A 30 1.71 -0.54 -20.80
C LEU A 30 1.86 -1.78 -21.69
N GLN A 31 2.84 -1.77 -22.60
CA GLN A 31 3.11 -2.89 -23.51
C GLN A 31 3.52 -4.16 -22.76
N GLU A 32 4.27 -4.00 -21.67
CA GLU A 32 4.84 -5.09 -20.87
C GLU A 32 3.93 -5.53 -19.71
N ALA A 33 2.76 -4.90 -19.55
CA ALA A 33 1.84 -5.24 -18.46
C ALA A 33 1.18 -6.59 -18.71
N SER A 34 1.20 -7.45 -17.70
CA SER A 34 0.51 -8.74 -17.73
C SER A 34 -1.02 -8.55 -17.69
N ALA A 35 -1.78 -9.59 -18.07
CA ALA A 35 -3.24 -9.57 -17.92
C ALA A 35 -3.67 -9.36 -16.45
N GLY A 36 -2.89 -9.86 -15.50
CA GLY A 36 -3.11 -9.64 -14.07
C GLY A 36 -2.94 -8.17 -13.68
N ASP A 37 -1.85 -7.51 -14.12
CA ASP A 37 -1.60 -6.09 -13.86
C ASP A 37 -2.72 -5.22 -14.44
N LEU A 38 -3.13 -5.51 -15.67
CA LEU A 38 -4.23 -4.81 -16.35
C LEU A 38 -5.56 -5.03 -15.64
N GLY A 39 -5.81 -6.24 -15.11
CA GLY A 39 -7.01 -6.53 -14.31
C GLY A 39 -7.04 -5.72 -13.00
N VAL A 40 -5.91 -5.65 -12.28
CA VAL A 40 -5.77 -4.81 -11.09
C VAL A 40 -5.97 -3.34 -11.44
N PHE A 41 -5.42 -2.86 -12.55
CA PHE A 41 -5.59 -1.49 -12.99
C PHE A 41 -7.05 -1.16 -13.31
N LEU A 42 -7.77 -2.06 -14.00
CA LEU A 42 -9.21 -1.90 -14.24
C LEU A 42 -9.99 -1.78 -12.94
N HIS A 43 -9.69 -2.65 -11.97
CA HIS A 43 -10.32 -2.58 -10.65
C HIS A 43 -10.13 -1.21 -9.97
N PHE A 44 -8.91 -0.65 -10.01
CA PHE A 44 -8.65 0.68 -9.46
C PHE A 44 -9.39 1.78 -10.21
N CYS A 45 -9.42 1.74 -11.54
CA CYS A 45 -10.19 2.69 -12.35
C CYS A 45 -11.69 2.65 -12.00
N GLN A 46 -12.28 1.46 -11.89
CA GLN A 46 -13.68 1.28 -11.52
C GLN A 46 -13.96 1.74 -10.08
N ARG A 47 -13.16 1.30 -9.11
CA ARG A 47 -13.33 1.67 -7.70
C ARG A 47 -13.28 3.17 -7.49
N THR A 48 -12.39 3.88 -8.18
CA THR A 48 -12.19 5.33 -8.01
C THR A 48 -13.02 6.15 -8.97
N GLY A 49 -13.54 5.54 -10.02
CA GLY A 49 -14.15 6.25 -11.13
C GLY A 49 -13.18 7.12 -11.93
N LEU A 50 -11.86 6.90 -11.79
CA LEU A 50 -10.84 7.66 -12.50
C LEU A 50 -10.60 7.07 -13.88
N ASP A 51 -10.39 7.96 -14.86
CA ASP A 51 -10.20 7.62 -16.26
C ASP A 51 -8.70 7.70 -16.61
N PRO A 52 -8.07 6.58 -17.02
CA PRO A 52 -6.66 6.57 -17.42
C PRO A 52 -6.43 7.34 -18.75
N PHE A 53 -7.41 7.36 -19.63
CA PHE A 53 -7.33 8.05 -20.91
C PHE A 53 -7.42 9.58 -20.77
N ALA A 54 -8.10 10.04 -19.70
CA ALA A 54 -8.11 11.44 -19.26
C ALA A 54 -6.92 11.80 -18.33
N ARG A 55 -5.97 10.90 -18.16
CA ARG A 55 -4.77 11.11 -17.32
C ARG A 55 -5.07 11.41 -15.85
N GLN A 56 -6.14 10.85 -15.32
CA GLN A 56 -6.52 10.99 -13.92
C GLN A 56 -5.84 9.93 -13.03
N ILE A 57 -5.56 8.77 -13.61
CA ILE A 57 -4.89 7.63 -12.98
C ILE A 57 -3.91 7.00 -13.97
N TYR A 58 -2.79 6.51 -13.47
CA TYR A 58 -1.73 5.93 -14.26
C TYR A 58 -1.33 4.58 -13.69
N MET A 59 -0.88 3.68 -14.56
CA MET A 59 -0.09 2.52 -14.17
C MET A 59 1.31 2.67 -14.77
N ILE A 60 2.32 2.70 -13.92
CA ILE A 60 3.71 2.97 -14.34
C ILE A 60 4.55 1.75 -14.04
N GLY A 61 5.19 1.21 -15.08
CA GLY A 61 6.13 0.11 -14.97
C GLY A 61 7.54 0.61 -14.66
N ARG A 62 8.18 0.05 -13.60
CA ARG A 62 9.59 0.29 -13.26
C ARG A 62 10.20 -1.02 -12.77
N ALA A 63 11.36 -1.37 -13.29
CA ALA A 63 12.12 -2.56 -12.87
C ALA A 63 11.26 -3.85 -12.81
N GLY A 64 10.38 -4.05 -13.78
CA GLY A 64 9.52 -5.25 -13.86
C GLY A 64 8.33 -5.27 -12.91
N ARG A 65 8.02 -4.14 -12.24
CA ARG A 65 6.84 -3.97 -11.39
C ARG A 65 5.98 -2.84 -11.88
N PHE A 66 4.67 -2.97 -11.69
CA PHE A 66 3.72 -1.91 -12.00
C PHE A 66 3.18 -1.29 -10.71
N THR A 67 3.13 0.04 -10.67
CA THR A 67 2.55 0.81 -9.58
C THR A 67 1.40 1.66 -10.11
N ILE A 68 0.32 1.76 -9.34
CA ILE A 68 -0.85 2.56 -9.70
C ILE A 68 -0.76 3.88 -8.94
N GLN A 69 -0.86 4.97 -9.69
CA GLN A 69 -0.69 6.33 -9.20
C GLN A 69 -1.81 7.21 -9.72
N ALA A 70 -2.27 8.17 -8.94
CA ALA A 70 -3.23 9.17 -9.38
C ALA A 70 -2.56 10.53 -9.58
N SER A 71 -3.06 11.31 -10.54
CA SER A 71 -2.71 12.74 -10.62
C SER A 71 -3.37 13.50 -9.46
N ILE A 72 -2.84 14.68 -9.13
CA ILE A 72 -3.49 15.55 -8.14
C ILE A 72 -4.94 15.88 -8.54
N ASP A 73 -5.19 16.05 -9.83
CA ASP A 73 -6.55 16.28 -10.34
C ASP A 73 -7.45 15.06 -10.17
N GLY A 74 -6.89 13.84 -10.30
CA GLY A 74 -7.59 12.61 -9.98
C GLY A 74 -7.99 12.55 -8.50
N LEU A 75 -7.05 12.88 -7.59
CA LEU A 75 -7.35 12.93 -6.15
C LEU A 75 -8.44 13.96 -5.82
N ARG A 76 -8.36 15.16 -6.40
CA ARG A 76 -9.40 16.21 -6.27
C ARG A 76 -10.75 15.73 -6.75
N LEU A 77 -10.77 15.05 -7.90
CA LEU A 77 -12.01 14.53 -8.52
C LEU A 77 -12.69 13.49 -7.63
N VAL A 78 -11.94 12.56 -7.05
CA VAL A 78 -12.47 11.58 -6.09
C VAL A 78 -13.04 12.29 -4.87
N ALA A 79 -12.31 13.25 -4.28
CA ALA A 79 -12.78 14.02 -3.15
C ALA A 79 -14.07 14.78 -3.48
N GLN A 80 -14.17 15.44 -4.62
CA GLN A 80 -15.38 16.13 -5.07
C GLN A 80 -16.58 15.18 -5.24
N ARG A 81 -16.34 13.98 -5.82
CA ARG A 81 -17.40 12.97 -6.02
C ARG A 81 -17.94 12.37 -4.71
N SER A 82 -17.17 12.42 -3.62
CA SER A 82 -17.64 11.99 -2.30
C SER A 82 -18.87 12.79 -1.82
N GLY A 83 -19.10 13.97 -2.38
CA GLY A 83 -20.15 14.91 -1.94
C GLY A 83 -19.83 15.58 -0.60
N LYS A 84 -18.67 15.31 -0.01
CA LYS A 84 -18.26 15.83 1.31
C LYS A 84 -17.08 16.82 1.25
N TYR A 85 -16.52 17.05 0.08
CA TYR A 85 -15.44 18.00 -0.13
C TYR A 85 -15.96 19.43 -0.02
N GLY A 86 -15.53 20.16 0.99
CA GLY A 86 -15.90 21.56 1.24
C GLY A 86 -14.91 22.59 0.68
N GLY A 87 -13.90 22.12 -0.08
CA GLY A 87 -12.83 22.98 -0.59
C GLY A 87 -11.52 22.81 0.17
N GLN A 88 -10.57 23.69 -0.11
CA GLN A 88 -9.27 23.69 0.55
C GLN A 88 -8.85 25.12 0.94
N THR A 89 -7.94 25.19 1.91
CA THR A 89 -7.29 26.46 2.27
C THR A 89 -6.31 26.88 1.18
N PRO A 90 -5.86 28.13 1.19
CA PRO A 90 -4.62 28.48 0.51
C PRO A 90 -3.48 27.56 0.96
N THR A 91 -2.49 27.37 0.09
CA THR A 91 -1.24 26.73 0.50
C THR A 91 -0.42 27.71 1.33
N TYR A 92 0.28 27.20 2.34
CA TYR A 92 1.26 27.97 3.09
C TYR A 92 2.60 27.24 3.02
N TRP A 93 3.67 28.01 2.92
CA TRP A 93 5.05 27.53 2.92
C TRP A 93 5.80 28.08 4.12
N CYS A 94 6.84 27.40 4.56
CA CYS A 94 7.78 27.93 5.53
C CYS A 94 9.22 27.61 5.15
N GLY A 95 10.14 28.46 5.61
CA GLY A 95 11.57 28.20 5.63
C GLY A 95 11.98 27.41 6.88
N GLU A 96 13.29 27.34 7.14
CA GLU A 96 13.84 26.71 8.36
C GLU A 96 13.47 27.47 9.63
N ASP A 97 13.11 28.73 9.52
CA ASP A 97 12.63 29.57 10.62
C ASP A 97 11.22 29.17 11.13
N GLY A 98 10.50 28.31 10.38
CA GLY A 98 9.15 27.86 10.73
C GLY A 98 8.07 28.93 10.56
N VAL A 99 8.35 30.10 9.97
CA VAL A 99 7.36 31.15 9.71
C VAL A 99 6.56 30.80 8.45
N TRP A 100 5.23 30.72 8.60
CA TRP A 100 4.34 30.35 7.50
C TRP A 100 3.93 31.59 6.67
N VAL A 101 4.13 31.51 5.36
CA VAL A 101 3.76 32.54 4.39
C VAL A 101 2.82 31.99 3.33
N ASP A 102 2.00 32.82 2.73
CA ASP A 102 1.01 32.48 1.70
C ASP A 102 1.57 32.56 0.27
N VAL A 103 2.78 33.12 0.10
CA VAL A 103 3.52 33.17 -1.16
C VAL A 103 4.99 32.91 -0.86
N TRP A 104 5.61 31.96 -1.56
CA TRP A 104 7.04 31.70 -1.47
C TRP A 104 7.80 32.49 -2.51
N LEU A 105 8.58 33.48 -2.08
CA LEU A 105 9.34 34.37 -2.96
C LEU A 105 10.85 34.11 -2.94
N GLU A 106 11.31 33.19 -2.07
CA GLU A 106 12.73 32.88 -1.97
C GLU A 106 13.20 32.03 -3.15
N LYS A 107 14.49 32.17 -3.49
CA LYS A 107 15.13 31.37 -4.55
C LYS A 107 15.45 29.94 -4.11
N THR A 108 15.58 29.72 -2.81
CA THR A 108 15.82 28.41 -2.21
C THR A 108 14.48 27.68 -2.06
N PRO A 109 14.47 26.34 -2.11
CA PRO A 109 13.27 25.56 -1.81
C PRO A 109 12.71 25.87 -0.41
N PRO A 110 11.39 25.88 -0.22
CA PRO A 110 10.80 25.96 1.12
C PRO A 110 11.13 24.68 1.92
N ALA A 111 11.26 24.78 3.23
CA ALA A 111 11.48 23.62 4.11
C ALA A 111 10.22 22.75 4.20
N ALA A 112 9.03 23.34 4.12
CA ALA A 112 7.77 22.63 4.13
C ALA A 112 6.65 23.42 3.47
N ALA A 113 5.57 22.70 3.09
CA ALA A 113 4.29 23.28 2.71
C ALA A 113 3.17 22.62 3.52
N LYS A 114 2.07 23.36 3.75
CA LYS A 114 0.85 22.81 4.37
C LYS A 114 -0.39 23.25 3.62
N VAL A 115 -1.37 22.35 3.58
CA VAL A 115 -2.72 22.59 3.02
C VAL A 115 -3.75 22.02 3.96
N GLY A 116 -4.86 22.71 4.12
CA GLY A 116 -6.02 22.25 4.86
C GLY A 116 -7.17 21.87 3.92
N ILE A 117 -7.82 20.74 4.16
CA ILE A 117 -9.00 20.30 3.41
C ILE A 117 -10.24 20.45 4.29
N TYR A 118 -11.24 21.19 3.79
CA TYR A 118 -12.54 21.29 4.43
C TYR A 118 -13.39 20.08 4.06
N HIS A 119 -13.87 19.40 5.07
CA HIS A 119 -14.84 18.32 4.94
C HIS A 119 -16.19 18.79 5.49
N GLN A 120 -17.29 18.54 4.80
CA GLN A 120 -18.60 19.09 5.18
C GLN A 120 -19.06 18.68 6.59
N ASP A 121 -18.63 17.50 7.07
CA ASP A 121 -18.99 17.02 8.41
C ASP A 121 -18.08 17.57 9.52
N TRP A 122 -17.06 18.36 9.20
CA TRP A 122 -16.07 18.85 10.17
C TRP A 122 -16.15 20.37 10.31
N ARG A 123 -15.86 20.86 11.50
CA ARG A 123 -15.85 22.30 11.78
C ARG A 123 -14.58 23.00 11.32
N GLU A 124 -13.47 22.28 11.40
CA GLU A 124 -12.14 22.80 11.08
C GLU A 124 -11.53 22.01 9.91
N PRO A 125 -10.69 22.62 9.09
CA PRO A 125 -10.01 21.92 8.02
C PRO A 125 -9.00 20.91 8.58
N LEU A 126 -8.88 19.77 7.93
CA LEU A 126 -7.82 18.82 8.22
C LEU A 126 -6.53 19.29 7.56
N TRP A 127 -5.57 19.64 8.36
CA TRP A 127 -4.27 20.08 7.89
C TRP A 127 -3.31 18.93 7.65
N ALA A 128 -2.55 19.01 6.56
CA ALA A 128 -1.39 18.15 6.30
C ALA A 128 -0.18 19.00 5.92
N THR A 129 0.97 18.61 6.46
CA THR A 129 2.26 19.26 6.20
C THR A 129 3.18 18.26 5.51
N ALA A 130 3.74 18.66 4.38
CA ALA A 130 4.78 17.94 3.66
C ALA A 130 6.11 18.66 3.84
N LYS A 131 7.14 17.94 4.32
CA LYS A 131 8.51 18.45 4.44
C LYS A 131 9.24 18.26 3.11
N PHE A 132 9.99 19.26 2.67
CA PHE A 132 10.70 19.19 1.40
C PHE A 132 11.66 18.01 1.33
N ASP A 133 12.50 17.83 2.34
CA ASP A 133 13.48 16.73 2.39
C ASP A 133 12.86 15.34 2.41
N SER A 134 11.58 15.24 2.82
CA SER A 134 10.86 13.98 2.84
C SER A 134 10.26 13.59 1.49
N TYR A 135 10.13 14.50 0.54
CA TYR A 135 9.49 14.28 -0.75
C TYR A 135 10.40 14.55 -1.95
N ALA A 136 11.32 15.51 -1.83
CA ALA A 136 12.19 15.88 -2.93
C ALA A 136 13.25 14.79 -3.18
N VAL A 137 13.29 14.31 -4.43
CA VAL A 137 14.30 13.35 -4.85
C VAL A 137 15.49 14.07 -5.45
N ALA A 138 16.66 13.85 -4.86
CA ALA A 138 17.92 14.39 -5.34
C ALA A 138 18.82 13.25 -5.85
N TYR A 139 19.34 13.38 -7.06
CA TYR A 139 20.36 12.50 -7.61
C TYR A 139 21.73 13.14 -7.46
N ASN A 140 22.66 12.46 -6.80
CA ASN A 140 24.00 12.99 -6.49
C ASN A 140 23.95 14.39 -5.81
N GLY A 141 23.01 14.57 -4.89
CA GLY A 141 22.82 15.83 -4.16
C GLY A 141 22.22 16.98 -4.97
N LYS A 142 21.74 16.73 -6.20
CA LYS A 142 21.12 17.74 -7.05
C LYS A 142 19.66 17.41 -7.32
N LEU A 143 18.79 18.39 -7.11
CA LEU A 143 17.41 18.32 -7.54
C LEU A 143 17.32 18.27 -9.08
N SER A 144 16.35 17.52 -9.59
CA SER A 144 16.14 17.38 -11.04
C SER A 144 14.69 17.65 -11.43
N GLY A 145 14.46 17.87 -12.73
CA GLY A 145 13.13 18.01 -13.30
C GLY A 145 12.33 19.18 -12.69
N LEU A 146 11.11 18.90 -12.28
CA LEU A 146 10.19 19.88 -11.68
C LEU A 146 10.61 20.28 -10.27
N TRP A 147 11.24 19.41 -9.51
CA TRP A 147 11.78 19.71 -8.17
C TRP A 147 12.87 20.78 -8.22
N ALA A 148 13.64 20.85 -9.31
CA ALA A 148 14.64 21.91 -9.51
C ALA A 148 14.04 23.22 -10.03
N LYS A 149 12.94 23.14 -10.83
CA LYS A 149 12.35 24.31 -11.49
C LYS A 149 11.29 25.01 -10.66
N MET A 150 10.48 24.25 -9.92
CA MET A 150 9.30 24.71 -9.19
C MET A 150 9.19 23.96 -7.86
N PRO A 151 10.19 24.10 -6.96
CA PRO A 151 10.23 23.35 -5.70
C PRO A 151 9.05 23.65 -4.77
N ASP A 152 8.61 24.91 -4.73
CA ASP A 152 7.47 25.39 -3.96
C ASP A 152 6.14 24.77 -4.43
N LEU A 153 5.92 24.71 -5.75
CA LEU A 153 4.74 24.08 -6.33
C LEU A 153 4.73 22.56 -6.09
N MET A 154 5.89 21.91 -6.20
CA MET A 154 5.99 20.46 -6.02
C MET A 154 5.70 20.06 -4.58
N ILE A 155 6.24 20.76 -3.59
CA ILE A 155 5.95 20.43 -2.18
C ILE A 155 4.51 20.80 -1.78
N ALA A 156 3.94 21.87 -2.35
CA ALA A 156 2.53 22.21 -2.18
C ALA A 156 1.61 21.09 -2.66
N LYS A 157 1.90 20.52 -3.85
CA LYS A 157 1.18 19.38 -4.41
C LYS A 157 1.26 18.15 -3.50
N CYS A 158 2.42 17.87 -2.90
CA CYS A 158 2.57 16.78 -1.94
C CYS A 158 1.74 17.00 -0.67
N ALA A 159 1.74 18.22 -0.13
CA ALA A 159 0.92 18.58 1.04
C ALA A 159 -0.58 18.42 0.75
N GLU A 160 -1.03 18.85 -0.42
CA GLU A 160 -2.41 18.70 -0.87
C GLU A 160 -2.80 17.22 -1.04
N ALA A 161 -1.98 16.41 -1.73
CA ALA A 161 -2.22 14.99 -1.90
C ALA A 161 -2.35 14.26 -0.54
N LEU A 162 -1.45 14.57 0.39
CA LEU A 162 -1.49 14.04 1.75
C LEU A 162 -2.76 14.46 2.50
N ALA A 163 -3.17 15.73 2.37
CA ALA A 163 -4.38 16.26 3.02
C ALA A 163 -5.65 15.58 2.48
N LEU A 164 -5.76 15.45 1.15
CA LEU A 164 -6.88 14.78 0.49
C LEU A 164 -7.01 13.31 0.94
N ARG A 165 -5.90 12.56 0.95
CA ARG A 165 -5.92 11.15 1.41
C ARG A 165 -6.29 10.99 2.88
N LYS A 166 -5.90 11.92 3.73
CA LYS A 166 -6.29 11.94 5.15
C LYS A 166 -7.77 12.31 5.34
N ALA A 167 -8.29 13.23 4.52
CA ALA A 167 -9.67 13.67 4.60
C ALA A 167 -10.67 12.64 4.01
N PHE A 168 -10.24 11.88 3.00
CA PHE A 168 -11.06 10.90 2.28
C PHE A 168 -10.40 9.51 2.25
N PRO A 169 -10.15 8.89 3.43
CA PRO A 169 -9.39 7.65 3.50
C PRO A 169 -10.10 6.44 2.89
N GLN A 170 -11.43 6.42 2.85
CA GLN A 170 -12.19 5.33 2.23
C GLN A 170 -12.07 5.36 0.71
N ASP A 171 -12.17 6.54 0.12
CA ASP A 171 -12.19 6.73 -1.34
C ASP A 171 -10.78 6.67 -1.94
N LEU A 172 -9.78 7.17 -1.19
CA LEU A 172 -8.38 7.31 -1.64
C LEU A 172 -7.41 6.27 -1.06
N SER A 173 -7.91 5.25 -0.35
CA SER A 173 -7.06 4.19 0.19
C SER A 173 -6.29 3.45 -0.91
N GLY A 174 -4.97 3.29 -0.71
CA GLY A 174 -4.09 2.60 -1.64
C GLY A 174 -3.78 3.34 -2.94
N ILE A 175 -4.16 4.63 -3.04
CA ILE A 175 -3.85 5.48 -4.19
C ILE A 175 -2.89 6.57 -3.72
N TYR A 176 -1.79 6.71 -4.43
CA TYR A 176 -0.72 7.65 -4.14
C TYR A 176 -0.43 8.51 -5.36
N SER A 177 0.11 9.70 -5.14
CA SER A 177 0.63 10.53 -6.22
C SER A 177 1.99 9.99 -6.72
N ALA A 178 2.43 10.47 -7.87
CA ALA A 178 3.73 10.10 -8.43
C ALA A 178 4.89 10.44 -7.48
N GLU A 179 4.81 11.59 -6.83
CA GLU A 179 5.83 12.10 -5.90
C GLU A 179 5.94 11.24 -4.63
N GLU A 180 4.80 10.75 -4.14
CA GLU A 180 4.76 9.85 -2.98
C GLU A 180 5.35 8.48 -3.31
N MET A 181 5.08 7.97 -4.50
CA MET A 181 5.63 6.68 -4.96
C MET A 181 7.13 6.76 -5.25
N GLU A 182 7.61 7.87 -5.82
CA GLU A 182 9.03 8.09 -6.07
C GLU A 182 9.84 8.11 -4.77
N GLN A 183 9.29 8.71 -3.72
CA GLN A 183 9.85 8.69 -2.38
C GLN A 183 9.93 7.26 -1.79
N MET A 184 8.87 6.47 -1.93
CA MET A 184 8.86 5.08 -1.45
C MET A 184 9.94 4.24 -2.12
N GLU A 185 10.22 4.47 -3.41
CA GLU A 185 11.24 3.74 -4.17
C GLU A 185 12.67 4.12 -3.74
N VAL A 186 12.93 5.38 -3.43
CA VAL A 186 14.24 5.85 -2.95
C VAL A 186 14.51 5.37 -1.52
N SER A 187 13.49 5.33 -0.68
CA SER A 187 13.57 4.82 0.69
C SER A 187 13.63 3.30 0.75
N ALA A 188 13.16 2.62 -0.28
CA ALA A 188 13.36 1.21 -0.50
C ALA A 188 14.75 1.01 -1.14
N SER A 189 15.81 1.05 -0.33
CA SER A 189 16.91 0.09 -0.47
C SER A 189 16.28 -1.25 -0.79
N PRO A 190 16.74 -2.09 -1.75
CA PRO A 190 15.92 -3.16 -2.29
C PRO A 190 15.29 -3.92 -1.15
N LEU A 191 14.08 -3.55 -0.82
CA LEU A 191 13.20 -4.40 -0.04
C LEU A 191 13.27 -5.68 -0.85
N GLN A 192 13.96 -6.68 -0.30
CA GLN A 192 13.76 -8.04 -0.75
C GLN A 192 12.28 -8.13 -1.04
N PRO A 193 11.86 -8.65 -2.20
CA PRO A 193 10.46 -8.73 -2.52
C PRO A 193 9.80 -9.15 -1.22
N VAL A 194 8.85 -8.36 -0.74
CA VAL A 194 7.97 -8.85 0.32
C VAL A 194 7.47 -10.11 -0.33
N LYS A 195 8.14 -11.24 0.01
CA LYS A 195 7.62 -12.55 -0.31
C LYS A 195 6.20 -12.38 0.09
N GLN A 196 5.31 -12.49 -0.86
CA GLN A 196 3.88 -12.46 -0.59
C GLN A 196 3.76 -13.04 0.80
N ILE A 197 3.09 -12.31 1.72
CA ILE A 197 2.65 -12.92 2.95
C ILE A 197 1.57 -13.89 2.45
N THR A 198 2.04 -14.88 1.74
CA THR A 198 1.33 -16.11 1.50
C THR A 198 1.17 -16.67 2.89
N LYS A 199 0.04 -17.26 3.12
CA LYS A 199 -0.30 -17.95 4.37
C LYS A 199 0.86 -18.80 4.94
N GLU A 200 1.88 -19.13 4.14
CA GLU A 200 3.08 -19.90 4.49
C GLU A 200 4.04 -19.19 5.48
N VAL A 201 4.28 -17.87 5.40
CA VAL A 201 5.21 -17.19 6.36
C VAL A 201 4.56 -16.99 7.73
N VAL A 202 3.24 -16.79 7.76
CA VAL A 202 2.49 -16.81 9.03
C VAL A 202 2.42 -18.23 9.58
N GLN A 203 2.35 -19.25 8.70
CA GLN A 203 2.38 -20.65 9.10
C GLN A 203 3.75 -21.10 9.62
N GLU A 204 4.89 -20.69 9.01
CA GLU A 204 6.22 -21.09 9.51
C GLU A 204 6.54 -20.49 10.89
N THR A 205 6.18 -19.23 11.16
CA THR A 205 6.41 -18.61 12.48
C THR A 205 5.45 -19.13 13.56
N VAL A 206 4.23 -19.47 13.21
CA VAL A 206 3.27 -20.10 14.13
C VAL A 206 3.66 -21.56 14.37
N GLN A 207 4.06 -22.30 13.32
CA GLN A 207 4.46 -23.72 13.43
C GLN A 207 5.67 -23.94 14.34
N VAL A 208 6.71 -23.08 14.29
CA VAL A 208 7.90 -23.21 15.16
C VAL A 208 7.61 -22.88 16.61
N ALA A 209 6.67 -21.97 16.88
CA ALA A 209 6.22 -21.66 18.23
C ALA A 209 5.35 -22.79 18.82
N ASP A 210 4.43 -23.33 18.01
CA ASP A 210 3.52 -24.41 18.42
C ASP A 210 4.27 -25.72 18.70
N ILE A 211 5.27 -26.10 17.90
CA ILE A 211 6.08 -27.30 18.15
C ILE A 211 6.79 -27.24 19.49
N LYS A 212 7.39 -26.11 19.87
CA LYS A 212 8.07 -25.97 21.16
C LYS A 212 7.12 -26.14 22.32
N ILE A 213 5.91 -25.62 22.24
CA ILE A 213 4.88 -25.77 23.26
C ILE A 213 4.51 -27.24 23.41
N PHE A 214 4.24 -27.94 22.33
CA PHE A 214 3.89 -29.37 22.35
C PHE A 214 5.05 -30.27 22.85
N LEU A 215 6.28 -29.98 22.46
CA LEU A 215 7.46 -30.70 22.96
C LEU A 215 7.68 -30.47 24.45
N ASP A 216 7.40 -29.27 24.96
CA ASP A 216 7.50 -28.97 26.39
C ASP A 216 6.38 -29.63 27.20
N GLU A 217 5.17 -29.74 26.65
CA GLU A 217 4.06 -30.46 27.28
C GLU A 217 4.33 -31.97 27.34
N ILE A 218 4.83 -32.56 26.25
CA ILE A 218 5.22 -34.00 26.24
C ILE A 218 6.34 -34.27 27.26
N LYS A 219 7.32 -33.39 27.40
CA LYS A 219 8.41 -33.54 28.37
C LYS A 219 7.96 -33.42 29.83
N LYS A 220 6.94 -32.60 30.08
CA LYS A 220 6.38 -32.37 31.42
C LYS A 220 5.44 -33.49 31.91
N ALA A 221 4.89 -34.27 30.99
CA ALA A 221 3.98 -35.39 31.36
C ALA A 221 4.74 -36.49 32.08
N ASN A 222 4.35 -36.79 33.30
CA ASN A 222 5.01 -37.75 34.19
C ASN A 222 4.18 -39.05 34.40
N SER A 223 3.07 -39.17 33.70
CA SER A 223 2.22 -40.39 33.76
C SER A 223 1.64 -40.72 32.39
N GLU A 224 1.31 -42.00 32.19
CA GLU A 224 0.68 -42.47 30.94
C GLU A 224 -0.70 -41.80 30.74
N VAL A 225 -1.42 -41.51 31.82
CA VAL A 225 -2.71 -40.79 31.77
C VAL A 225 -2.55 -39.34 31.26
N GLU A 226 -1.49 -38.65 31.67
CA GLU A 226 -1.20 -37.31 31.19
C GLU A 226 -0.80 -37.31 29.71
N LEU A 227 -0.03 -38.30 29.27
CA LEU A 227 0.34 -38.48 27.86
C LEU A 227 -0.89 -38.82 26.98
N GLU A 228 -1.82 -39.63 27.50
CA GLU A 228 -3.07 -39.92 26.80
C GLU A 228 -3.96 -38.68 26.65
N ALA A 229 -3.99 -37.82 27.66
CA ALA A 229 -4.74 -36.55 27.61
C ALA A 229 -4.23 -35.58 26.52
N LEU A 230 -2.97 -35.70 26.07
CA LEU A 230 -2.40 -34.91 25.00
C LEU A 230 -2.74 -35.43 23.59
N LYS A 231 -3.24 -36.66 23.44
CA LYS A 231 -3.59 -37.26 22.13
C LYS A 231 -4.58 -36.45 21.31
N PRO A 232 -5.68 -35.87 21.85
CA PRO A 232 -6.60 -35.03 21.07
C PRO A 232 -5.94 -33.82 20.51
N THR A 233 -5.14 -33.12 21.32
CA THR A 233 -4.41 -31.90 20.95
C THR A 233 -3.34 -32.17 19.88
N LEU A 234 -2.63 -33.29 20.00
CA LEU A 234 -1.68 -33.76 18.98
C LEU A 234 -2.39 -34.18 17.67
N SER A 235 -3.62 -34.67 17.74
CA SER A 235 -4.43 -34.99 16.57
C SER A 235 -4.89 -33.74 15.79
N GLU A 236 -5.17 -32.64 16.48
CA GLU A 236 -5.47 -31.37 15.86
C GLU A 236 -4.20 -30.71 15.26
N ALA A 237 -3.09 -30.81 15.98
CA ALA A 237 -1.79 -30.35 15.50
C ALA A 237 -1.34 -31.05 14.20
N LYS A 238 -1.72 -32.32 13.99
CA LYS A 238 -1.48 -33.03 12.73
C LYS A 238 -2.04 -32.37 11.49
N LYS A 239 -3.10 -31.56 11.62
CA LYS A 239 -3.75 -30.87 10.50
C LYS A 239 -3.04 -29.55 10.14
N ALA A 240 -2.24 -29.04 11.07
CA ALA A 240 -1.60 -27.70 10.95
C ALA A 240 -0.08 -27.76 10.74
N LEU A 241 0.58 -28.86 11.09
CA LEU A 241 2.03 -29.01 11.06
C LEU A 241 2.53 -29.66 9.77
N ASP A 242 3.75 -29.27 9.34
CA ASP A 242 4.45 -29.92 8.24
C ASP A 242 4.92 -31.34 8.59
N SER A 243 5.31 -32.11 7.57
CA SER A 243 5.69 -33.51 7.72
C SER A 243 6.94 -33.74 8.61
N ALA A 244 7.91 -32.83 8.61
CA ALA A 244 9.15 -32.93 9.39
C ALA A 244 8.88 -32.62 10.88
N SER A 245 8.11 -31.60 11.14
CA SER A 245 7.65 -31.20 12.47
C SER A 245 6.78 -32.26 13.13
N LEU A 246 5.90 -32.87 12.35
CA LEU A 246 5.06 -33.96 12.81
C LEU A 246 5.87 -35.21 13.20
N GLN A 247 6.89 -35.57 12.40
CA GLN A 247 7.79 -36.66 12.73
C GLN A 247 8.56 -36.42 14.03
N THR A 248 9.00 -35.19 14.27
CA THR A 248 9.68 -34.79 15.50
C THR A 248 8.77 -34.97 16.74
N LEU A 249 7.53 -34.53 16.64
CA LEU A 249 6.54 -34.68 17.72
C LEU A 249 6.20 -36.14 17.99
N ILE A 250 5.99 -36.94 16.95
CA ILE A 250 5.68 -38.40 17.11
C ILE A 250 6.85 -39.12 17.77
N LYS A 251 8.09 -38.78 17.40
CA LYS A 251 9.28 -39.34 18.01
C LYS A 251 9.40 -38.98 19.48
N ALA A 252 9.27 -37.70 19.82
CA ALA A 252 9.31 -37.22 21.20
C ALA A 252 8.22 -37.88 22.10
N TYR A 253 7.00 -38.02 21.55
CA TYR A 253 5.90 -38.68 22.26
C TYR A 253 6.19 -40.16 22.54
N LYS A 254 6.69 -40.92 21.58
CA LYS A 254 7.05 -42.35 21.74
C LYS A 254 8.17 -42.51 22.76
N GLU A 255 9.23 -41.70 22.67
CA GLU A 255 10.34 -41.74 23.63
C GLU A 255 9.87 -41.47 25.07
N ARG A 256 8.93 -40.51 25.22
CA ARG A 256 8.41 -40.21 26.57
C ARG A 256 7.48 -41.31 27.12
N VAL A 257 6.67 -41.93 26.27
CA VAL A 257 5.85 -43.11 26.66
C VAL A 257 6.74 -44.24 27.16
N GLU A 258 7.81 -44.57 26.45
CA GLU A 258 8.76 -45.62 26.88
C GLU A 258 9.41 -45.29 28.23
N GLN A 259 9.77 -44.05 28.49
CA GLN A 259 10.35 -43.60 29.75
C GLN A 259 9.39 -43.75 30.93
N VAL A 260 8.12 -43.34 30.74
CA VAL A 260 7.11 -43.35 31.79
C VAL A 260 6.56 -44.78 32.07
N THR A 261 6.68 -45.70 31.11
CA THR A 261 6.25 -47.09 31.25
C THR A 261 7.34 -47.97 31.91
N MET A 262 8.59 -47.49 31.97
CA MET A 262 9.73 -48.17 32.60
C MET A 262 9.99 -47.75 34.07
N GLU A 263 9.36 -46.66 34.53
CA GLU A 263 9.34 -46.23 35.93
C GLU A 263 8.13 -46.80 36.68
#